data_99bbe9a3260189de13a294b149d7b4c2
#
_entry.id   99bbe9a3260189de13a294b149d7b4c2
#
_cell.length_a   1.000
_cell.length_b   1.000
_cell.length_c   1.000
_cell.angle_alpha   90.00
_cell.angle_beta   90.00
_cell.angle_gamma   90.00
#
_symmetry.space_group_name_H-M   'P 1'
#
loop_
_entity.id
_entity.type
_entity.pdbx_description
1 polymer ?
#
loop_
_entity_poly.entity_id
_entity_poly.type
_entity_poly.pdbx_seq_one_letter_code
_entity_poly.pdbx_strand_id
1 'polypeptide(L)'
;MTEDVFISPKKRGRIAVLLSGRGSNFRAIHEAILSGAINADISLVFSNKAEAAGLQTARERGLDAVSLDPKPFADKEDYDKAIVQEIRKRDIDLVCLAGYMKIITPTFCREYKNRIMNIHPALLPAFPGLHVQQKAIDWGARFSGCTTHFVAEEVDMGPIILQSAVPVLQDDTEETLSARILVEEHKIYPESVRLFFEGRIEVRGRRVFIR
;
A
#
# COMPACT_ATOMS: atom_id res chain seq x y z
N MET A 1 -23.95 7.80 11.83
CA MET A 1 -23.02 8.91 12.10
C MET A 1 -21.63 8.34 11.87
N THR A 2 -20.97 8.74 10.79
CA THR A 2 -19.59 8.33 10.48
C THR A 2 -18.67 9.19 11.36
N GLU A 3 -18.00 8.58 12.32
CA GLU A 3 -16.99 9.28 13.12
C GLU A 3 -15.87 9.78 12.20
N ASP A 4 -15.67 11.08 12.18
CA ASP A 4 -14.52 11.72 11.51
C ASP A 4 -13.25 11.36 12.31
N VAL A 5 -12.39 10.50 11.74
CA VAL A 5 -11.15 10.10 12.42
C VAL A 5 -10.07 11.11 12.08
N PHE A 6 -9.72 11.94 13.06
CA PHE A 6 -8.56 12.81 13.01
C PHE A 6 -7.34 12.06 13.55
N ILE A 7 -6.33 11.84 12.72
CA ILE A 7 -5.09 11.19 13.14
C ILE A 7 -4.13 12.28 13.62
N SER A 8 -3.94 12.40 14.94
CA SER A 8 -2.99 13.34 15.51
C SER A 8 -1.55 12.83 15.28
N PRO A 9 -0.60 13.69 14.84
CA PRO A 9 0.77 13.27 14.58
C PRO A 9 1.47 12.86 15.87
N LYS A 10 2.00 11.64 15.92
CA LYS A 10 2.95 11.20 16.93
C LYS A 10 4.33 11.83 16.68
N LYS A 11 5.17 11.89 17.70
CA LYS A 11 6.54 12.46 17.61
C LYS A 11 7.37 11.81 16.47
N ARG A 12 7.20 10.51 16.20
CA ARG A 12 7.73 9.77 15.04
C ARG A 12 6.83 8.55 14.78
N GLY A 13 6.39 8.38 13.54
CA GLY A 13 5.44 7.33 13.20
C GLY A 13 6.08 5.96 13.02
N ARG A 14 5.28 4.89 13.05
CA ARG A 14 5.73 3.49 12.87
C ARG A 14 4.93 2.83 11.75
N ILE A 15 5.66 2.30 10.78
CA ILE A 15 5.08 1.72 9.57
C ILE A 15 5.35 0.21 9.53
N ALA A 16 4.32 -0.58 9.19
CA ALA A 16 4.50 -1.92 8.68
C ALA A 16 4.33 -1.92 7.16
N VAL A 17 5.28 -2.49 6.43
CA VAL A 17 5.17 -2.67 4.97
C VAL A 17 4.96 -4.14 4.66
N LEU A 18 3.84 -4.46 4.00
CA LEU A 18 3.51 -5.80 3.54
C LEU A 18 3.79 -5.92 2.04
N LEU A 19 4.52 -6.94 1.62
CA LEU A 19 4.90 -7.18 0.22
C LEU A 19 4.94 -8.67 -0.13
N SER A 20 4.90 -8.99 -1.43
CA SER A 20 4.99 -10.38 -1.92
C SER A 20 6.09 -10.59 -2.97
N GLY A 21 6.81 -9.55 -3.36
CA GLY A 21 7.75 -9.60 -4.48
C GLY A 21 8.95 -8.65 -4.36
N ARG A 22 9.25 -7.92 -5.44
CA ARG A 22 10.45 -7.07 -5.58
C ARG A 22 10.57 -5.93 -4.56
N GLY A 23 9.46 -5.41 -4.03
CA GLY A 23 9.45 -4.36 -3.02
C GLY A 23 9.90 -2.99 -3.53
N SER A 24 9.62 -2.62 -4.78
CA SER A 24 10.01 -1.31 -5.33
C SER A 24 9.35 -0.15 -4.59
N ASN A 25 8.05 -0.24 -4.31
CA ASN A 25 7.32 0.74 -3.52
C ASN A 25 7.78 0.79 -2.06
N PHE A 26 8.14 -0.37 -1.47
CA PHE A 26 8.80 -0.40 -0.16
C PHE A 26 10.09 0.44 -0.17
N ARG A 27 10.95 0.25 -1.20
CA ARG A 27 12.18 1.04 -1.31
C ARG A 27 11.90 2.53 -1.46
N ALA A 28 10.91 2.92 -2.27
CA ALA A 28 10.54 4.33 -2.45
C ALA A 28 10.10 4.99 -1.12
N ILE A 29 9.27 4.30 -0.32
CA ILE A 29 8.88 4.78 1.02
C ILE A 29 10.11 4.88 1.93
N HIS A 30 10.99 3.87 1.94
CA HIS A 30 12.17 3.86 2.78
C HIS A 30 13.15 4.99 2.43
N GLU A 31 13.41 5.25 1.14
CA GLU A 31 14.25 6.38 0.71
C GLU A 31 13.65 7.73 1.14
N ALA A 32 12.32 7.89 1.07
CA ALA A 32 11.65 9.10 1.55
C ALA A 32 11.77 9.29 3.08
N ILE A 33 11.83 8.19 3.85
CA ILE A 33 12.13 8.24 5.29
C ILE A 33 13.58 8.62 5.54
N LEU A 34 14.53 8.01 4.82
CA LEU A 34 15.96 8.29 4.97
C LEU A 34 16.32 9.73 4.59
N SER A 35 15.65 10.30 3.60
CA SER A 35 15.81 11.71 3.21
C SER A 35 15.18 12.70 4.19
N GLY A 36 14.43 12.22 5.19
CA GLY A 36 13.69 13.06 6.14
C GLY A 36 12.36 13.61 5.61
N ALA A 37 11.94 13.21 4.41
CA ALA A 37 10.65 13.64 3.86
C ALA A 37 9.45 13.04 4.61
N ILE A 38 9.62 11.87 5.23
CA ILE A 38 8.60 11.22 6.06
C ILE A 38 9.10 11.07 7.48
N ASN A 39 8.39 11.63 8.44
CA ASN A 39 8.73 11.52 9.88
C ASN A 39 8.19 10.22 10.48
N ALA A 40 8.76 9.10 10.05
CA ALA A 40 8.38 7.77 10.52
C ALA A 40 9.57 6.79 10.43
N ASP A 41 9.42 5.60 11.01
CA ASP A 41 10.32 4.46 10.87
C ASP A 41 9.56 3.26 10.29
N ILE A 42 10.21 2.46 9.44
CA ILE A 42 9.70 1.14 9.07
C ILE A 42 10.06 0.18 10.21
N SER A 43 9.07 -0.16 11.02
CA SER A 43 9.21 -1.03 12.18
C SER A 43 8.95 -2.51 11.86
N LEU A 44 8.41 -2.80 10.68
CA LEU A 44 8.20 -4.16 10.18
C LEU A 44 8.16 -4.17 8.65
N VAL A 45 8.90 -5.07 8.05
CA VAL A 45 8.68 -5.51 6.66
C VAL A 45 8.19 -6.95 6.69
N PHE A 46 7.01 -7.20 6.18
CA PHE A 46 6.36 -8.50 6.21
C PHE A 46 6.17 -9.06 4.81
N SER A 47 6.36 -10.37 4.64
CA SER A 47 6.04 -11.06 3.39
C SER A 47 5.36 -12.41 3.65
N ASN A 48 4.41 -12.77 2.76
CA ASN A 48 3.86 -14.12 2.68
C ASN A 48 4.77 -15.11 1.93
N LYS A 49 5.97 -14.63 1.49
CA LYS A 49 6.99 -15.40 0.78
C LYS A 49 8.35 -15.12 1.39
N ALA A 50 9.00 -16.14 1.93
CA ALA A 50 10.30 -16.01 2.59
C ALA A 50 11.42 -15.56 1.62
N GLU A 51 11.29 -15.93 0.34
CA GLU A 51 12.21 -15.63 -0.75
C GLU A 51 11.93 -14.29 -1.48
N ALA A 52 10.95 -13.49 -1.02
CA ALA A 52 10.65 -12.21 -1.64
C ALA A 52 11.87 -11.28 -1.63
N ALA A 53 12.27 -10.78 -2.81
CA ALA A 53 13.44 -9.90 -2.95
C ALA A 53 13.33 -8.62 -2.09
N GLY A 54 12.10 -8.08 -1.92
CA GLY A 54 11.88 -6.95 -1.02
C GLY A 54 12.14 -7.28 0.44
N LEU A 55 11.86 -8.52 0.88
CA LEU A 55 12.17 -8.98 2.25
C LEU A 55 13.68 -9.14 2.45
N GLN A 56 14.38 -9.65 1.44
CA GLN A 56 15.84 -9.73 1.46
C GLN A 56 16.46 -8.33 1.55
N THR A 57 15.99 -7.39 0.71
CA THR A 57 16.43 -5.98 0.78
C THR A 57 16.19 -5.37 2.18
N ALA A 58 15.08 -5.70 2.84
CA ALA A 58 14.82 -5.22 4.19
C ALA A 58 15.85 -5.73 5.21
N ARG A 59 16.22 -7.03 5.14
CA ARG A 59 17.27 -7.61 5.98
C ARG A 59 18.63 -6.96 5.76
N GLU A 60 19.02 -6.76 4.50
CA GLU A 60 20.26 -6.09 4.12
C GLU A 60 20.35 -4.64 4.63
N ARG A 61 19.20 -3.99 4.78
CA ARG A 61 19.09 -2.63 5.35
C ARG A 61 18.93 -2.62 6.87
N GLY A 62 19.03 -3.76 7.55
CA GLY A 62 18.92 -3.88 9.01
C GLY A 62 17.52 -3.66 9.56
N LEU A 63 16.48 -3.77 8.72
CA LEU A 63 15.08 -3.64 9.13
C LEU A 63 14.55 -4.97 9.68
N ASP A 64 13.57 -4.90 10.58
CA ASP A 64 12.88 -6.09 11.09
C ASP A 64 12.03 -6.70 9.96
N ALA A 65 12.43 -7.89 9.50
CA ALA A 65 11.91 -8.56 8.32
C ALA A 65 11.37 -9.95 8.67
N VAL A 66 10.05 -10.08 8.64
CA VAL A 66 9.31 -11.30 9.02
C VAL A 66 8.62 -11.91 7.81
N SER A 67 8.62 -13.25 7.74
CA SER A 67 7.78 -13.98 6.78
C SER A 67 6.97 -15.05 7.49
N LEU A 68 5.71 -15.18 7.05
CA LEU A 68 4.84 -16.30 7.42
C LEU A 68 4.29 -16.95 6.16
N ASP A 69 4.52 -18.25 6.02
CA ASP A 69 3.89 -19.05 4.96
C ASP A 69 2.38 -19.20 5.29
N PRO A 70 1.46 -18.86 4.38
CA PRO A 70 0.02 -19.06 4.62
C PRO A 70 -0.42 -20.51 4.67
N LYS A 71 0.36 -21.46 4.13
CA LYS A 71 -0.03 -22.88 4.01
C LYS A 71 -0.38 -23.60 5.32
N PRO A 72 0.32 -23.36 6.46
CA PRO A 72 0.02 -24.03 7.72
C PRO A 72 -1.27 -23.58 8.39
N PHE A 73 -1.86 -22.47 7.96
CA PHE A 73 -3.06 -21.90 8.58
C PHE A 73 -4.33 -22.56 8.04
N ALA A 74 -5.33 -22.74 8.91
CA ALA A 74 -6.59 -23.40 8.56
C ALA A 74 -7.36 -22.60 7.48
N ASP A 75 -7.36 -21.28 7.60
CA ASP A 75 -8.00 -20.37 6.68
C ASP A 75 -7.33 -18.99 6.63
N LYS A 76 -7.90 -18.07 5.83
CA LYS A 76 -7.40 -16.70 5.68
C LYS A 76 -7.51 -15.87 6.95
N GLU A 77 -8.58 -16.08 7.74
CA GLU A 77 -8.81 -15.35 8.99
C GLU A 77 -7.73 -15.67 10.02
N ASP A 78 -7.36 -16.92 10.18
CA ASP A 78 -6.33 -17.34 11.12
C ASP A 78 -4.93 -16.85 10.68
N TYR A 79 -4.69 -16.85 9.37
CA TYR A 79 -3.47 -16.27 8.82
C TYR A 79 -3.39 -14.75 9.07
N ASP A 80 -4.44 -14.02 8.80
CA ASP A 80 -4.47 -12.56 9.01
C ASP A 80 -4.40 -12.20 10.50
N LYS A 81 -5.02 -12.98 11.40
CA LYS A 81 -4.84 -12.83 12.85
C LYS A 81 -3.36 -12.94 13.25
N ALA A 82 -2.62 -13.88 12.68
CA ALA A 82 -1.19 -14.02 12.96
C ALA A 82 -0.40 -12.80 12.46
N ILE A 83 -0.72 -12.25 11.27
CA ILE A 83 -0.12 -11.01 10.77
C ILE A 83 -0.46 -9.84 11.70
N VAL A 84 -1.71 -9.69 12.11
CA VAL A 84 -2.15 -8.64 13.04
C VAL A 84 -1.38 -8.74 14.36
N GLN A 85 -1.13 -9.96 14.88
CA GLN A 85 -0.31 -10.14 16.08
C GLN A 85 1.12 -9.64 15.89
N GLU A 86 1.75 -9.93 14.73
CA GLU A 86 3.09 -9.41 14.42
C GLU A 86 3.12 -7.88 14.34
N ILE A 87 2.09 -7.27 13.77
CA ILE A 87 1.96 -5.82 13.68
C ILE A 87 1.75 -5.19 15.07
N ARG A 88 0.89 -5.78 15.91
CA ARG A 88 0.62 -5.30 17.28
C ARG A 88 1.85 -5.27 18.18
N LYS A 89 2.76 -6.26 18.06
CA LYS A 89 4.02 -6.29 18.83
C LYS A 89 4.90 -5.05 18.61
N ARG A 90 4.67 -4.29 17.54
CA ARG A 90 5.52 -3.18 17.09
C ARG A 90 4.85 -1.82 17.18
N ASP A 91 3.64 -1.74 17.74
CA ASP A 91 2.86 -0.50 17.92
C ASP A 91 2.76 0.32 16.60
N ILE A 92 2.30 -0.33 15.54
CA ILE A 92 2.24 0.22 14.18
C ILE A 92 1.11 1.24 14.05
N ASP A 93 1.42 2.41 13.46
CA ASP A 93 0.47 3.46 13.16
C ASP A 93 -0.19 3.30 11.78
N LEU A 94 0.60 2.87 10.78
CA LEU A 94 0.17 2.71 9.39
C LEU A 94 0.69 1.39 8.81
N VAL A 95 -0.19 0.65 8.15
CA VAL A 95 0.15 -0.52 7.34
C VAL A 95 0.15 -0.12 5.88
N CYS A 96 1.26 -0.35 5.17
CA CYS A 96 1.41 -0.08 3.73
C CYS A 96 1.44 -1.39 2.96
N LEU A 97 0.47 -1.62 2.07
CA LEU A 97 0.48 -2.74 1.14
C LEU A 97 1.29 -2.34 -0.10
N ALA A 98 2.52 -2.80 -0.20
CA ALA A 98 3.46 -2.45 -1.26
C ALA A 98 3.68 -3.64 -2.22
N GLY A 99 2.66 -3.99 -2.99
CA GLY A 99 2.64 -5.19 -3.83
C GLY A 99 2.41 -6.47 -3.02
N TYR A 100 1.53 -6.42 -2.05
CA TYR A 100 1.07 -7.57 -1.29
C TYR A 100 -0.04 -8.30 -2.04
N MET A 101 0.23 -9.53 -2.49
CA MET A 101 -0.63 -10.28 -3.41
C MET A 101 -1.67 -11.18 -2.70
N LYS A 102 -2.02 -10.86 -1.46
CA LYS A 102 -3.10 -11.51 -0.74
C LYS A 102 -4.20 -10.50 -0.42
N ILE A 103 -5.44 -10.94 -0.57
CA ILE A 103 -6.60 -10.17 -0.11
C ILE A 103 -6.67 -10.31 1.41
N ILE A 104 -6.58 -9.20 2.11
CA ILE A 104 -6.73 -9.15 3.56
C ILE A 104 -8.21 -9.29 3.95
N THR A 105 -8.46 -9.86 5.12
CA THR A 105 -9.81 -10.15 5.60
C THR A 105 -10.51 -8.91 6.16
N PRO A 106 -11.86 -8.93 6.23
CA PRO A 106 -12.62 -7.87 6.90
C PRO A 106 -12.17 -7.63 8.35
N THR A 107 -11.74 -8.68 9.05
CA THR A 107 -11.23 -8.55 10.43
C THR A 107 -9.96 -7.71 10.47
N PHE A 108 -9.02 -7.93 9.57
CA PHE A 108 -7.83 -7.09 9.46
C PHE A 108 -8.20 -5.65 9.08
N CYS A 109 -9.09 -5.47 8.10
CA CYS A 109 -9.55 -4.14 7.67
C CYS A 109 -10.16 -3.33 8.83
N ARG A 110 -10.99 -3.97 9.67
CA ARG A 110 -11.60 -3.32 10.84
C ARG A 110 -10.60 -2.93 11.90
N GLU A 111 -9.62 -3.80 12.18
CA GLU A 111 -8.56 -3.56 13.18
C GLU A 111 -7.73 -2.31 12.87
N TYR A 112 -7.46 -2.09 11.59
CA TYR A 112 -6.66 -0.96 11.11
C TYR A 112 -7.46 -0.04 10.19
N LYS A 113 -8.74 0.19 10.50
CA LYS A 113 -9.62 1.08 9.71
C LYS A 113 -8.97 2.44 9.51
N ASN A 114 -8.90 2.91 8.25
CA ASN A 114 -8.21 4.13 7.81
C ASN A 114 -6.73 4.20 8.20
N ARG A 115 -6.11 3.04 8.44
CA ARG A 115 -4.68 2.88 8.73
C ARG A 115 -4.04 1.76 7.91
N ILE A 116 -4.70 1.30 6.86
CA ILE A 116 -4.12 0.44 5.83
C ILE A 116 -4.18 1.21 4.53
N MET A 117 -3.03 1.42 3.92
CA MET A 117 -2.89 2.13 2.64
C MET A 117 -2.39 1.16 1.58
N ASN A 118 -2.99 1.21 0.40
CA ASN A 118 -2.57 0.43 -0.76
C ASN A 118 -2.21 1.35 -1.93
N ILE A 119 -1.34 0.87 -2.81
CA ILE A 119 -1.09 1.43 -4.13
C ILE A 119 -1.64 0.47 -5.20
N HIS A 120 -2.52 0.95 -6.05
CA HIS A 120 -3.15 0.20 -7.12
C HIS A 120 -2.75 0.78 -8.48
N PRO A 121 -2.26 -0.03 -9.45
CA PRO A 121 -1.70 0.48 -10.71
C PRO A 121 -2.78 0.78 -11.77
N ALA A 122 -3.88 1.42 -11.36
CA ALA A 122 -4.91 1.97 -12.23
C ALA A 122 -5.55 3.23 -11.61
N LEU A 123 -6.30 3.98 -12.40
CA LEU A 123 -7.10 5.12 -11.94
C LEU A 123 -8.44 4.62 -11.38
N LEU A 124 -8.47 4.23 -10.12
CA LEU A 124 -9.72 3.80 -9.47
C LEU A 124 -10.82 4.87 -9.60
N PRO A 125 -12.09 4.49 -9.81
CA PRO A 125 -12.65 3.14 -9.73
C PRO A 125 -12.50 2.28 -11.01
N ALA A 126 -11.77 2.74 -12.03
CA ALA A 126 -11.52 1.94 -13.23
C ALA A 126 -10.55 0.79 -12.94
N PHE A 127 -10.80 -0.35 -13.55
CA PHE A 127 -9.93 -1.54 -13.54
C PHE A 127 -9.50 -1.99 -12.13
N PRO A 128 -10.41 -2.38 -11.23
CA PRO A 128 -10.04 -3.02 -9.98
C PRO A 128 -9.46 -4.43 -10.21
N GLY A 129 -8.68 -4.95 -9.24
CA GLY A 129 -8.15 -6.31 -9.25
C GLY A 129 -6.82 -6.45 -9.96
N LEU A 130 -6.61 -7.55 -10.68
CA LEU A 130 -5.32 -7.94 -11.28
C LEU A 130 -5.27 -7.66 -12.79
N HIS A 131 -4.03 -7.61 -13.34
CA HIS A 131 -3.73 -7.41 -14.77
C HIS A 131 -4.35 -6.13 -15.36
N VAL A 132 -4.33 -5.07 -14.58
CA VAL A 132 -5.06 -3.84 -14.90
C VAL A 132 -4.43 -3.05 -16.04
N GLN A 133 -3.12 -3.18 -16.23
CA GLN A 133 -2.41 -2.54 -17.34
C GLN A 133 -2.83 -3.18 -18.68
N GLN A 134 -2.83 -4.52 -18.76
CA GLN A 134 -3.30 -5.22 -19.94
C GLN A 134 -4.77 -4.90 -20.22
N LYS A 135 -5.62 -4.89 -19.19
CA LYS A 135 -7.02 -4.48 -19.35
C LYS A 135 -7.16 -3.08 -19.92
N ALA A 136 -6.38 -2.11 -19.46
CA ALA A 136 -6.43 -0.74 -19.98
C ALA A 136 -6.04 -0.69 -21.47
N ILE A 137 -5.03 -1.45 -21.88
CA ILE A 137 -4.60 -1.58 -23.28
C ILE A 137 -5.71 -2.23 -24.13
N ASP A 138 -6.26 -3.36 -23.68
CA ASP A 138 -7.29 -4.12 -24.41
C ASP A 138 -8.58 -3.32 -24.60
N TRP A 139 -8.92 -2.46 -23.60
CA TRP A 139 -10.06 -1.55 -23.70
C TRP A 139 -9.80 -0.32 -24.59
N GLY A 140 -8.57 -0.11 -25.05
CA GLY A 140 -8.18 1.08 -25.80
C GLY A 140 -8.24 2.36 -24.98
N ALA A 141 -8.01 2.27 -23.66
CA ALA A 141 -7.96 3.44 -22.79
C ALA A 141 -6.85 4.39 -23.24
N ARG A 142 -7.10 5.70 -23.20
CA ARG A 142 -6.10 6.72 -23.57
C ARG A 142 -5.24 7.14 -22.40
N PHE A 143 -5.73 6.93 -21.17
CA PHE A 143 -5.03 7.19 -19.93
C PHE A 143 -5.19 6.01 -18.99
N SER A 144 -4.13 5.72 -18.25
CA SER A 144 -4.10 4.85 -17.09
C SER A 144 -3.36 5.60 -15.98
N GLY A 145 -2.86 4.91 -14.96
CA GLY A 145 -2.13 5.55 -13.88
C GLY A 145 -2.09 4.70 -12.63
N CYS A 146 -1.98 5.36 -11.49
CA CYS A 146 -1.99 4.69 -10.20
C CYS A 146 -2.83 5.47 -9.18
N THR A 147 -3.28 4.76 -8.16
CA THR A 147 -4.11 5.27 -7.09
C THR A 147 -3.58 4.81 -5.74
N THR A 148 -3.30 5.74 -4.83
CA THR A 148 -3.19 5.42 -3.41
C THR A 148 -4.56 5.55 -2.75
N HIS A 149 -4.93 4.58 -1.92
CA HIS A 149 -6.22 4.57 -1.25
C HIS A 149 -6.12 3.88 0.11
N PHE A 150 -7.01 4.19 1.01
CA PHE A 150 -7.22 3.36 2.19
C PHE A 150 -7.90 2.06 1.80
N VAL A 151 -7.50 0.97 2.45
CA VAL A 151 -8.11 -0.33 2.19
C VAL A 151 -9.43 -0.45 2.95
N ALA A 152 -10.44 -0.98 2.27
CA ALA A 152 -11.75 -1.32 2.80
C ALA A 152 -12.01 -2.83 2.68
N GLU A 153 -13.13 -3.31 3.20
CA GLU A 153 -13.50 -4.73 3.12
C GLU A 153 -13.69 -5.21 1.68
N GLU A 154 -14.17 -4.33 0.81
CA GLU A 154 -14.27 -4.58 -0.64
C GLU A 154 -12.95 -4.21 -1.33
N VAL A 155 -12.50 -5.10 -2.22
CA VAL A 155 -11.21 -4.96 -2.92
C VAL A 155 -11.20 -3.68 -3.77
N ASP A 156 -10.16 -2.85 -3.58
CA ASP A 156 -9.90 -1.59 -4.30
C ASP A 156 -11.03 -0.56 -4.23
N MET A 157 -11.91 -0.67 -3.22
CA MET A 157 -13.09 0.19 -3.08
C MET A 157 -12.98 1.20 -1.93
N GLY A 158 -11.85 1.34 -1.30
CA GLY A 158 -11.65 2.28 -0.19
C GLY A 158 -11.47 3.74 -0.62
N PRO A 159 -11.45 4.68 0.35
CA PRO A 159 -11.27 6.12 0.08
C PRO A 159 -9.96 6.42 -0.64
N ILE A 160 -10.04 7.12 -1.78
CA ILE A 160 -8.89 7.51 -2.61
C ILE A 160 -8.15 8.67 -1.95
N ILE A 161 -6.82 8.55 -1.86
CA ILE A 161 -5.93 9.58 -1.29
C ILE A 161 -5.34 10.43 -2.41
N LEU A 162 -4.52 9.83 -3.27
CA LEU A 162 -3.90 10.48 -4.42
C LEU A 162 -4.03 9.62 -5.67
N GLN A 163 -4.01 10.26 -6.81
CA GLN A 163 -3.96 9.63 -8.12
C GLN A 163 -2.94 10.34 -9.01
N SER A 164 -2.25 9.58 -9.87
CA SER A 164 -1.43 10.11 -10.94
C SER A 164 -1.77 9.40 -12.25
N ALA A 165 -2.00 10.20 -13.30
CA ALA A 165 -2.35 9.70 -14.61
C ALA A 165 -1.15 9.66 -15.54
N VAL A 166 -1.10 8.61 -16.39
CA VAL A 166 -0.11 8.47 -17.47
C VAL A 166 -0.83 8.16 -18.79
N PRO A 167 -0.27 8.60 -19.94
CA PRO A 167 -0.84 8.21 -21.24
C PRO A 167 -0.64 6.71 -21.48
N VAL A 168 -1.59 6.09 -22.17
CA VAL A 168 -1.45 4.77 -22.80
C VAL A 168 -1.09 5.02 -24.28
N LEU A 169 0.10 4.57 -24.69
CA LEU A 169 0.60 4.73 -26.05
C LEU A 169 0.09 3.61 -26.96
N GLN A 170 0.11 3.84 -28.28
CA GLN A 170 -0.44 2.88 -29.24
C GLN A 170 0.32 1.55 -29.30
N ASP A 171 1.59 1.59 -29.00
CA ASP A 171 2.54 0.47 -29.01
C ASP A 171 2.86 -0.07 -27.61
N ASP A 172 2.10 0.34 -26.59
CA ASP A 172 2.33 -0.15 -25.23
C ASP A 172 2.07 -1.64 -25.12
N THR A 173 2.98 -2.30 -24.45
CA THR A 173 2.79 -3.62 -23.83
C THR A 173 2.46 -3.48 -22.34
N GLU A 174 2.03 -4.57 -21.71
CA GLU A 174 1.81 -4.57 -20.24
C GLU A 174 3.07 -4.10 -19.49
N GLU A 175 4.27 -4.49 -19.97
CA GLU A 175 5.54 -4.13 -19.35
C GLU A 175 5.86 -2.64 -19.49
N THR A 176 5.68 -2.05 -20.68
CA THR A 176 6.02 -0.64 -20.91
C THR A 176 5.07 0.29 -20.17
N LEU A 177 3.78 -0.02 -20.17
CA LEU A 177 2.79 0.72 -19.40
C LEU A 177 3.03 0.56 -17.90
N SER A 178 3.31 -0.67 -17.42
CA SER A 178 3.64 -0.92 -16.00
C SER A 178 4.87 -0.12 -15.55
N ALA A 179 5.92 -0.06 -16.38
CA ALA A 179 7.13 0.70 -16.06
C ALA A 179 6.82 2.20 -15.94
N ARG A 180 5.98 2.74 -16.82
CA ARG A 180 5.56 4.15 -16.78
C ARG A 180 4.71 4.46 -15.55
N ILE A 181 3.78 3.59 -15.20
CA ILE A 181 2.93 3.71 -14.00
C ILE A 181 3.81 3.64 -12.74
N LEU A 182 4.78 2.72 -12.69
CA LEU A 182 5.64 2.52 -11.53
C LEU A 182 6.42 3.78 -11.15
N VAL A 183 6.83 4.60 -12.13
CA VAL A 183 7.48 5.90 -11.88
C VAL A 183 6.57 6.82 -11.06
N GLU A 184 5.27 6.82 -11.36
CA GLU A 184 4.29 7.63 -10.64
C GLU A 184 3.93 7.03 -9.28
N GLU A 185 3.87 5.70 -9.17
CA GLU A 185 3.69 5.03 -7.86
C GLU A 185 4.76 5.43 -6.86
N HIS A 186 6.04 5.47 -7.30
CA HIS A 186 7.17 5.86 -6.46
C HIS A 186 7.13 7.33 -6.02
N LYS A 187 6.30 8.17 -6.65
CA LYS A 187 6.06 9.56 -6.23
C LYS A 187 4.87 9.65 -5.27
N ILE A 188 3.70 9.14 -5.69
CA ILE A 188 2.47 9.37 -4.93
C ILE A 188 2.35 8.50 -3.68
N TYR A 189 3.00 7.33 -3.64
CA TYR A 189 2.90 6.48 -2.45
C TYR A 189 3.66 7.07 -1.25
N PRO A 190 4.95 7.44 -1.36
CA PRO A 190 5.64 8.16 -0.30
C PRO A 190 4.93 9.46 0.10
N GLU A 191 4.39 10.20 -0.88
CA GLU A 191 3.64 11.44 -0.63
C GLU A 191 2.38 11.17 0.21
N SER A 192 1.61 10.13 -0.10
CA SER A 192 0.44 9.74 0.67
C SER A 192 0.80 9.35 2.11
N VAL A 193 1.92 8.63 2.30
CA VAL A 193 2.46 8.28 3.62
C VAL A 193 2.89 9.53 4.38
N ARG A 194 3.54 10.48 3.71
CA ARG A 194 3.93 11.78 4.29
C ARG A 194 2.72 12.55 4.80
N LEU A 195 1.71 12.71 3.97
CA LEU A 195 0.46 13.40 4.30
C LEU A 195 -0.24 12.77 5.51
N PHE A 196 -0.19 11.43 5.62
CA PHE A 196 -0.74 10.70 6.76
C PHE A 196 -0.03 11.09 8.06
N PHE A 197 1.30 11.05 8.09
CA PHE A 197 2.07 11.36 9.31
C PHE A 197 2.13 12.87 9.64
N GLU A 198 1.87 13.74 8.68
CA GLU A 198 1.66 15.17 8.93
C GLU A 198 0.26 15.49 9.49
N GLY A 199 -0.63 14.49 9.60
CA GLY A 199 -2.01 14.71 10.05
C GLY A 199 -2.85 15.54 9.07
N ARG A 200 -2.51 15.54 7.80
CA ARG A 200 -3.15 16.32 6.73
C ARG A 200 -4.30 15.59 6.05
N ILE A 201 -4.50 14.32 6.36
CA ILE A 201 -5.56 13.49 5.78
C ILE A 201 -6.76 13.45 6.70
N GLU A 202 -7.92 13.84 6.17
CA GLU A 202 -9.22 13.72 6.82
C GLU A 202 -10.15 12.87 5.96
N VAL A 203 -10.67 11.76 6.51
CA VAL A 203 -11.58 10.86 5.80
C VAL A 203 -13.02 11.16 6.21
N ARG A 204 -13.86 11.53 5.23
CA ARG A 204 -15.32 11.76 5.40
C ARG A 204 -16.08 10.84 4.45
N GLY A 205 -16.61 9.74 4.97
CA GLY A 205 -17.24 8.71 4.16
C GLY A 205 -16.27 8.13 3.13
N ARG A 206 -16.55 8.29 1.83
CA ARG A 206 -15.66 7.84 0.73
C ARG A 206 -14.65 8.89 0.27
N ARG A 207 -14.71 10.11 0.81
CA ARG A 207 -13.85 11.20 0.35
C ARG A 207 -12.71 11.43 1.32
N VAL A 208 -11.53 11.66 0.77
CA VAL A 208 -10.35 12.15 1.50
C VAL A 208 -10.19 13.64 1.23
N PHE A 209 -10.01 14.41 2.27
CA PHE A 209 -9.67 15.83 2.22
C PHE A 209 -8.23 16.00 2.68
N ILE A 210 -7.43 16.68 1.87
CA ILE A 210 -6.03 17.02 2.17
C ILE A 210 -5.98 18.49 2.59
N ARG A 211 -5.44 18.75 3.78
CA ARG A 211 -5.29 20.09 4.36
C ARG A 211 -3.88 20.64 4.14
#